data_f30663d3387481396c847cef2e49a71c
#
_entry.id   f30663d3387481396c847cef2e49a71c
#
_cell.length_a   1.000
_cell.length_b   1.000
_cell.length_c   1.000
_cell.angle_alpha   90.00
_cell.angle_beta   90.00
_cell.angle_gamma   90.00
#
_symmetry.space_group_name_H-M   'P 1'
#
loop_
_entity.id
_entity.type
_entity.pdbx_description
1 polymer ?
#
loop_
_entity_poly.entity_id
_entity_poly.type
_entity_poly.pdbx_seq_one_letter_code
_entity_poly.pdbx_strand_id
1 'polypeptide(L)'
;MVENRKSMSARFQFCMALILLAVNIPDSTAWGPQGHRVIGLIADGHLKSEVKELIAEKFNINSLADVATWADRTRKKRKEESSWHYTNIEEGQWTYNAERDCPDRACVTEKIHEFSGILVDRSTSLRERKDALKFLVHFVGDVHQPLHLGNLKDRGGGTLRFLYKGKVASLHYLWDGGLIDWGGEPPQVGVAADSNAAVTQTRPPKAWSLFPAGVARSRRVGGASLLKYAARLNGRVSEVEVSTWSLSTVSDWANESRSLALKEAYNVDKDDLSKAYIKRGQEIINLRLTQAGVRLAHLLNTILTF
;
A
#
# COMPACT_ATOMS: atom_id res chain seq x y z
N MET A 1 -56.46 45.72 -48.62
CA MET A 1 -56.45 44.28 -48.31
C MET A 1 -55.01 43.80 -48.50
N VAL A 2 -54.23 43.73 -47.48
CA VAL A 2 -52.85 43.23 -47.48
C VAL A 2 -52.71 42.28 -46.38
N GLU A 3 -52.51 41.03 -46.75
CA GLU A 3 -52.36 39.89 -45.81
C GLU A 3 -50.91 39.82 -45.23
N ASN A 4 -50.82 39.86 -43.95
CA ASN A 4 -49.59 39.79 -43.18
C ASN A 4 -49.22 38.33 -42.95
N ARG A 5 -48.20 37.78 -43.62
CA ARG A 5 -47.62 36.50 -43.31
C ARG A 5 -46.54 36.66 -42.21
N LYS A 6 -46.84 36.22 -41.03
CA LYS A 6 -45.84 36.07 -39.95
C LYS A 6 -44.97 34.84 -40.17
N SER A 7 -43.71 35.04 -40.44
CA SER A 7 -42.68 34.01 -40.41
C SER A 7 -42.36 33.64 -38.98
N MET A 8 -42.65 32.39 -38.57
CA MET A 8 -42.18 31.79 -37.32
C MET A 8 -40.82 31.17 -37.55
N SER A 9 -39.77 31.82 -37.06
CA SER A 9 -38.43 31.28 -37.00
C SER A 9 -38.36 30.33 -35.79
N ALA A 10 -38.28 29.01 -36.03
CA ALA A 10 -38.02 28.00 -35.03
C ALA A 10 -36.56 28.10 -34.60
N ARG A 11 -36.30 28.65 -33.41
CA ARG A 11 -35.01 28.57 -32.74
C ARG A 11 -34.86 27.16 -32.15
N PHE A 12 -34.07 26.34 -32.80
CA PHE A 12 -33.59 25.07 -32.27
C PHE A 12 -32.63 25.37 -31.13
N GLN A 13 -33.09 25.29 -29.88
CA GLN A 13 -32.24 25.29 -28.72
C GLN A 13 -31.66 23.88 -28.55
N PHE A 14 -30.40 23.74 -28.92
CA PHE A 14 -29.59 22.58 -28.64
C PHE A 14 -29.21 22.61 -27.13
N CYS A 15 -29.99 21.96 -26.29
CA CYS A 15 -29.58 21.66 -24.91
C CYS A 15 -28.51 20.61 -24.96
N MET A 16 -27.24 21.03 -24.91
CA MET A 16 -26.11 20.16 -24.67
C MET A 16 -26.12 19.82 -23.20
N ALA A 17 -26.76 18.69 -22.86
CA ALA A 17 -26.66 18.10 -21.52
C ALA A 17 -25.23 17.60 -21.32
N LEU A 18 -24.41 18.37 -20.60
CA LEU A 18 -23.15 17.88 -20.04
C LEU A 18 -23.49 16.77 -19.04
N ILE A 19 -23.42 15.53 -19.48
CA ILE A 19 -23.38 14.38 -18.57
C ILE A 19 -22.01 14.43 -17.90
N LEU A 20 -21.95 15.04 -16.72
CA LEU A 20 -20.85 14.85 -15.78
C LEU A 20 -20.89 13.41 -15.33
N LEU A 21 -20.21 12.53 -16.04
CA LEU A 21 -19.85 11.21 -15.54
C LEU A 21 -19.01 11.46 -14.28
N ALA A 22 -19.65 11.33 -13.12
CA ALA A 22 -18.94 11.24 -11.85
C ALA A 22 -18.07 9.97 -11.92
N VAL A 23 -16.82 10.14 -12.33
CA VAL A 23 -15.81 9.09 -12.24
C VAL A 23 -15.60 8.89 -10.74
N ASN A 24 -16.18 7.83 -10.19
CA ASN A 24 -15.84 7.35 -8.86
C ASN A 24 -14.35 6.97 -8.89
N ILE A 25 -13.50 7.92 -8.53
CA ILE A 25 -12.08 7.67 -8.31
C ILE A 25 -12.04 6.96 -6.96
N PRO A 26 -11.62 5.69 -6.90
CA PRO A 26 -11.50 5.02 -5.62
C PRO A 26 -10.57 5.83 -4.72
N ASP A 27 -10.98 5.97 -3.45
CA ASP A 27 -10.15 6.58 -2.42
C ASP A 27 -8.76 5.95 -2.48
N SER A 28 -7.74 6.80 -2.54
CA SER A 28 -6.35 6.36 -2.59
C SER A 28 -6.07 5.54 -1.33
N THR A 29 -5.87 4.24 -1.51
CA THR A 29 -5.35 3.35 -0.47
C THR A 29 -3.87 3.23 -0.75
N ALA A 30 -3.00 3.39 0.24
CA ALA A 30 -1.55 3.10 0.19
C ALA A 30 -1.25 1.97 -0.79
N TRP A 31 -0.08 1.44 -0.88
CA TRP A 31 0.11 0.28 -1.80
C TRP A 31 -1.19 -0.50 -1.97
N GLY A 32 -1.89 -0.45 -3.03
CA GLY A 32 -3.20 -1.10 -3.17
C GLY A 32 -3.27 -2.48 -2.46
N PRO A 33 -4.43 -3.08 -2.28
CA PRO A 33 -4.58 -4.30 -1.45
C PRO A 33 -3.57 -5.40 -1.77
N GLN A 34 -3.12 -5.48 -3.03
CA GLN A 34 -2.14 -6.46 -3.48
C GLN A 34 -0.72 -6.12 -3.01
N GLY A 35 -0.33 -4.84 -3.04
CA GLY A 35 0.98 -4.39 -2.59
C GLY A 35 1.19 -4.67 -1.10
N HIS A 36 0.21 -4.34 -0.24
CA HIS A 36 0.27 -4.67 1.18
C HIS A 36 0.37 -6.18 1.43
N ARG A 37 -0.34 -7.00 0.65
CA ARG A 37 -0.22 -8.45 0.78
C ARG A 37 1.15 -8.96 0.35
N VAL A 38 1.74 -8.39 -0.70
CA VAL A 38 3.11 -8.73 -1.12
C VAL A 38 4.10 -8.42 0.01
N ILE A 39 3.97 -7.26 0.66
CA ILE A 39 4.78 -6.89 1.82
C ILE A 39 4.64 -7.93 2.93
N GLY A 40 3.39 -8.30 3.27
CA GLY A 40 3.13 -9.34 4.28
C GLY A 40 3.74 -10.69 3.92
N LEU A 41 3.65 -11.12 2.64
CA LEU A 41 4.25 -12.37 2.17
C LEU A 41 5.79 -12.35 2.25
N ILE A 42 6.42 -11.22 1.88
CA ILE A 42 7.88 -11.07 2.02
C ILE A 42 8.26 -11.12 3.49
N ALA A 43 7.54 -10.39 4.35
CA ALA A 43 7.79 -10.40 5.79
C ALA A 43 7.64 -11.81 6.40
N ASP A 44 6.62 -12.57 6.01
CA ASP A 44 6.46 -13.97 6.43
C ASP A 44 7.70 -14.82 6.11
N GLY A 45 8.40 -14.53 5.02
CA GLY A 45 9.64 -15.20 4.63
C GLY A 45 10.84 -14.89 5.52
N HIS A 46 10.85 -13.71 6.17
CA HIS A 46 11.95 -13.23 7.02
C HIS A 46 11.64 -13.27 8.52
N LEU A 47 10.43 -13.67 8.94
CA LEU A 47 10.13 -13.91 10.35
C LEU A 47 10.90 -15.12 10.89
N LYS A 48 11.46 -14.99 12.09
CA LYS A 48 12.00 -16.11 12.87
C LYS A 48 10.89 -17.11 13.20
N SER A 49 11.22 -18.39 13.30
CA SER A 49 10.23 -19.46 13.55
C SER A 49 9.45 -19.22 14.83
N GLU A 50 10.14 -18.87 15.92
CA GLU A 50 9.54 -18.60 17.22
C GLU A 50 8.58 -17.40 17.19
N VAL A 51 8.89 -16.34 16.42
CA VAL A 51 8.01 -15.17 16.25
C VAL A 51 6.78 -15.53 15.42
N LYS A 52 6.96 -16.33 14.40
CA LYS A 52 5.87 -16.83 13.56
C LYS A 52 4.89 -17.70 14.34
N GLU A 53 5.40 -18.62 15.15
CA GLU A 53 4.61 -19.47 16.05
C GLU A 53 3.85 -18.62 17.08
N LEU A 54 4.54 -17.66 17.72
CA LEU A 54 3.92 -16.74 18.67
C LEU A 54 2.76 -15.95 18.03
N ILE A 55 2.95 -15.42 16.82
CA ILE A 55 1.90 -14.69 16.09
C ILE A 55 0.71 -15.59 15.77
N ALA A 56 0.98 -16.82 15.34
CA ALA A 56 -0.08 -17.78 15.00
C ALA A 56 -0.88 -18.21 16.24
N GLU A 57 -0.20 -18.57 17.33
CA GLU A 57 -0.83 -19.06 18.55
C GLU A 57 -1.56 -17.98 19.32
N LYS A 58 -0.89 -16.83 19.59
CA LYS A 58 -1.48 -15.76 20.42
C LYS A 58 -2.49 -14.92 19.69
N PHE A 59 -2.20 -14.56 18.42
CA PHE A 59 -3.04 -13.63 17.67
C PHE A 59 -3.94 -14.34 16.64
N ASN A 60 -3.82 -15.67 16.48
CA ASN A 60 -4.55 -16.42 15.45
C ASN A 60 -4.40 -15.78 14.07
N ILE A 61 -3.15 -15.48 13.67
CA ILE A 61 -2.74 -14.94 12.38
C ILE A 61 -1.68 -15.88 11.80
N ASN A 62 -2.04 -16.60 10.73
CA ASN A 62 -1.16 -17.60 10.11
C ASN A 62 -0.25 -17.00 9.03
N SER A 63 -0.60 -15.80 8.51
CA SER A 63 0.20 -15.04 7.57
C SER A 63 -0.08 -13.56 7.76
N LEU A 64 0.96 -12.73 7.73
CA LEU A 64 0.83 -11.28 7.80
C LEU A 64 0.05 -10.74 6.58
N ALA A 65 0.15 -11.41 5.43
CA ALA A 65 -0.62 -11.06 4.23
C ALA A 65 -2.14 -11.14 4.42
N ASP A 66 -2.64 -11.99 5.33
CA ASP A 66 -4.07 -12.14 5.60
C ASP A 66 -4.67 -10.90 6.28
N VAL A 67 -3.86 -10.17 7.02
CA VAL A 67 -4.27 -8.98 7.77
C VAL A 67 -3.77 -7.66 7.18
N ALA A 68 -2.95 -7.72 6.15
CA ALA A 68 -2.25 -6.58 5.57
C ALA A 68 -3.17 -5.42 5.08
N THR A 69 -4.43 -5.70 4.79
CA THR A 69 -5.43 -4.69 4.35
C THR A 69 -6.45 -4.34 5.41
N TRP A 70 -6.23 -4.78 6.66
CA TRP A 70 -7.23 -4.60 7.71
C TRP A 70 -7.38 -3.12 8.10
N ALA A 71 -6.30 -2.36 8.21
CA ALA A 71 -6.33 -0.94 8.55
C ALA A 71 -7.14 -0.11 7.54
N ASP A 72 -7.00 -0.36 6.24
CA ASP A 72 -7.82 0.28 5.21
C ASP A 72 -9.32 0.01 5.36
N ARG A 73 -9.70 -1.16 5.85
CA ARG A 73 -11.12 -1.48 6.10
C ARG A 73 -11.65 -0.78 7.35
N THR A 74 -10.81 -0.60 8.38
CA THR A 74 -11.25 0.07 9.62
C THR A 74 -11.40 1.56 9.44
N ARG A 75 -10.49 2.25 8.73
CA ARG A 75 -10.58 3.69 8.48
C ARG A 75 -11.87 4.12 7.76
N LYS A 76 -12.50 3.23 6.98
CA LYS A 76 -13.80 3.51 6.36
C LYS A 76 -14.91 3.72 7.39
N LYS A 77 -14.77 3.11 8.56
CA LYS A 77 -15.72 3.21 9.68
C LYS A 77 -15.26 4.22 10.74
N ARG A 78 -13.96 4.41 10.89
CA ARG A 78 -13.30 5.28 11.87
C ARG A 78 -12.48 6.31 11.11
N LYS A 79 -13.13 7.43 10.75
CA LYS A 79 -12.54 8.45 9.87
C LYS A 79 -11.31 9.14 10.48
N GLU A 80 -11.21 9.16 11.79
CA GLU A 80 -10.06 9.65 12.55
C GLU A 80 -8.76 8.89 12.23
N GLU A 81 -8.87 7.63 11.80
CA GLU A 81 -7.72 6.83 11.40
C GLU A 81 -7.15 7.21 10.02
N SER A 82 -7.86 8.06 9.27
CA SER A 82 -7.47 8.38 7.89
C SER A 82 -6.09 9.07 7.81
N SER A 83 -5.75 9.94 8.77
CA SER A 83 -4.45 10.62 8.83
C SER A 83 -3.30 9.68 9.21
N TRP A 84 -3.58 8.54 9.83
CA TRP A 84 -2.56 7.58 10.30
C TRP A 84 -1.82 6.87 9.18
N HIS A 85 -2.33 6.95 7.94
CA HIS A 85 -1.79 6.24 6.78
C HIS A 85 -0.67 6.99 6.04
N TYR A 86 -0.42 8.26 6.37
CA TYR A 86 0.58 9.10 5.69
C TYR A 86 1.21 10.11 6.66
N THR A 87 2.29 10.73 6.24
CA THR A 87 2.89 11.91 6.89
C THR A 87 3.08 12.98 5.83
N ASN A 88 2.36 14.09 5.95
CA ASN A 88 2.56 15.23 5.06
C ASN A 88 3.81 15.99 5.47
N ILE A 89 4.83 15.99 4.61
CA ILE A 89 6.03 16.78 4.83
C ILE A 89 5.87 18.12 4.13
N GLU A 90 6.22 19.20 4.82
CA GLU A 90 6.11 20.56 4.30
C GLU A 90 6.86 20.72 2.98
N GLU A 91 6.31 21.54 2.08
CA GLU A 91 6.94 21.84 0.78
C GLU A 91 8.32 22.46 0.98
N GLY A 92 9.30 22.05 0.20
CA GLY A 92 10.70 22.47 0.32
C GLY A 92 11.51 21.69 1.35
N GLN A 93 10.86 20.90 2.21
CA GLN A 93 11.55 20.05 3.17
C GLN A 93 11.88 18.66 2.59
N TRP A 94 13.09 18.21 2.84
CA TRP A 94 13.62 16.94 2.35
C TRP A 94 13.63 15.82 3.38
N THR A 95 13.51 16.21 4.65
CA THR A 95 13.57 15.27 5.78
C THR A 95 12.34 15.41 6.67
N TYR A 96 11.95 14.30 7.25
CA TYR A 96 10.90 14.23 8.25
C TYR A 96 11.36 14.87 9.57
N ASN A 97 10.48 15.64 10.17
CA ASN A 97 10.63 16.16 11.52
C ASN A 97 9.29 16.00 12.26
N ALA A 98 9.29 15.28 13.37
CA ALA A 98 8.07 14.90 14.07
C ALA A 98 7.28 16.12 14.59
N GLU A 99 7.97 17.14 15.12
CA GLU A 99 7.36 18.34 15.68
C GLU A 99 6.68 19.20 14.61
N ARG A 100 7.27 19.26 13.42
CA ARG A 100 6.75 20.02 12.28
C ARG A 100 5.66 19.25 11.51
N ASP A 101 5.92 17.98 11.20
CA ASP A 101 5.14 17.21 10.20
C ASP A 101 4.07 16.34 10.86
N CYS A 102 4.14 16.13 12.18
CA CYS A 102 3.22 15.28 12.94
C CYS A 102 3.02 15.76 14.40
N PRO A 103 2.65 17.03 14.62
CA PRO A 103 2.57 17.60 15.98
C PRO A 103 1.52 16.92 16.85
N ASP A 104 0.48 16.37 16.26
CA ASP A 104 -0.60 15.63 16.92
C ASP A 104 -0.33 14.13 17.06
N ARG A 105 0.82 13.65 16.59
CA ARG A 105 1.22 12.23 16.53
C ARG A 105 0.22 11.33 15.77
N ALA A 106 -0.61 11.91 14.92
CA ALA A 106 -1.63 11.21 14.13
C ALA A 106 -1.19 10.97 12.67
N CYS A 107 0.05 10.56 12.46
CA CYS A 107 0.63 10.26 11.16
C CYS A 107 1.31 8.89 11.15
N VAL A 108 1.63 8.36 9.96
CA VAL A 108 2.13 6.98 9.81
C VAL A 108 3.42 6.71 10.58
N THR A 109 4.34 7.67 10.60
CA THR A 109 5.63 7.54 11.31
C THR A 109 5.43 7.35 12.81
N GLU A 110 4.63 8.22 13.44
CA GLU A 110 4.38 8.18 14.88
C GLU A 110 3.49 6.99 15.25
N LYS A 111 2.55 6.60 14.40
CA LYS A 111 1.70 5.42 14.65
C LYS A 111 2.46 4.10 14.61
N ILE A 112 3.53 4.00 13.82
CA ILE A 112 4.41 2.81 13.88
C ILE A 112 5.07 2.71 15.27
N HIS A 113 5.55 3.82 15.84
CA HIS A 113 6.13 3.82 17.18
C HIS A 113 5.09 3.48 18.25
N GLU A 114 3.92 4.10 18.20
CA GLU A 114 2.82 3.87 19.15
C GLU A 114 2.38 2.40 19.14
N PHE A 115 2.09 1.84 17.97
CA PHE A 115 1.62 0.45 17.88
C PHE A 115 2.72 -0.57 18.17
N SER A 116 3.98 -0.23 17.96
CA SER A 116 5.10 -1.07 18.43
C SER A 116 5.11 -1.17 19.96
N GLY A 117 4.89 -0.05 20.66
CA GLY A 117 4.77 -0.04 22.12
C GLY A 117 3.56 -0.84 22.61
N ILE A 118 2.38 -0.62 22.02
CA ILE A 118 1.14 -1.34 22.38
C ILE A 118 1.30 -2.86 22.17
N LEU A 119 1.95 -3.27 21.08
CA LEU A 119 2.12 -4.69 20.75
C LEU A 119 2.90 -5.45 21.82
N VAL A 120 3.90 -4.83 22.44
CA VAL A 120 4.76 -5.48 23.46
C VAL A 120 4.25 -5.28 24.88
N ASP A 121 3.41 -4.28 25.13
CA ASP A 121 2.88 -4.00 26.47
C ASP A 121 1.93 -5.11 26.95
N ARG A 122 2.39 -5.91 27.93
CA ARG A 122 1.62 -7.01 28.49
C ARG A 122 0.44 -6.56 29.36
N SER A 123 0.39 -5.29 29.77
CA SER A 123 -0.74 -4.71 30.49
C SER A 123 -1.92 -4.41 29.56
N THR A 124 -1.64 -4.25 28.26
CA THR A 124 -2.65 -4.03 27.21
C THR A 124 -3.37 -5.34 26.86
N SER A 125 -4.66 -5.26 26.57
CA SER A 125 -5.46 -6.43 26.23
C SER A 125 -4.93 -7.16 24.97
N LEU A 126 -5.12 -8.49 24.92
CA LEU A 126 -4.72 -9.28 23.75
C LEU A 126 -5.38 -8.80 22.45
N ARG A 127 -6.60 -8.26 22.55
CA ARG A 127 -7.32 -7.70 21.41
C ARG A 127 -6.63 -6.45 20.86
N GLU A 128 -6.28 -5.50 21.73
CA GLU A 128 -5.58 -4.27 21.34
C GLU A 128 -4.20 -4.56 20.78
N ARG A 129 -3.45 -5.49 21.41
CA ARG A 129 -2.16 -5.97 20.90
C ARG A 129 -2.29 -6.63 19.52
N LYS A 130 -3.34 -7.41 19.29
CA LYS A 130 -3.66 -7.98 17.96
C LYS A 130 -3.98 -6.90 16.94
N ASP A 131 -4.73 -5.87 17.31
CA ASP A 131 -5.03 -4.76 16.41
C ASP A 131 -3.79 -3.92 16.13
N ALA A 132 -2.93 -3.69 17.13
CA ALA A 132 -1.61 -3.05 16.95
C ALA A 132 -0.73 -3.80 15.94
N LEU A 133 -0.66 -5.14 16.02
CA LEU A 133 0.04 -5.95 15.03
C LEU A 133 -0.51 -5.72 13.60
N LYS A 134 -1.83 -5.69 13.43
CA LYS A 134 -2.45 -5.46 12.12
C LYS A 134 -2.16 -4.05 11.58
N PHE A 135 -2.15 -3.03 12.45
CA PHE A 135 -1.74 -1.68 12.08
C PHE A 135 -0.28 -1.66 11.64
N LEU A 136 0.63 -2.28 12.39
CA LEU A 136 2.05 -2.34 12.01
C LEU A 136 2.26 -3.01 10.66
N VAL A 137 1.58 -4.14 10.40
CA VAL A 137 1.65 -4.83 9.11
C VAL A 137 1.26 -3.92 7.95
N HIS A 138 0.33 -3.01 8.16
CA HIS A 138 -0.13 -2.06 7.15
C HIS A 138 0.78 -0.82 7.07
N PHE A 139 1.03 -0.16 8.21
CA PHE A 139 1.71 1.13 8.25
C PHE A 139 3.20 1.06 7.89
N VAL A 140 3.86 -0.06 8.17
CA VAL A 140 5.22 -0.28 7.63
C VAL A 140 5.20 -0.30 6.10
N GLY A 141 4.13 -0.81 5.49
CA GLY A 141 3.92 -0.65 4.05
C GLY A 141 3.75 0.81 3.64
N ASP A 142 2.86 1.53 4.33
CA ASP A 142 2.51 2.92 4.02
C ASP A 142 3.72 3.86 4.05
N VAL A 143 4.55 3.79 5.08
CA VAL A 143 5.75 4.63 5.19
C VAL A 143 6.77 4.38 4.08
N HIS A 144 6.71 3.23 3.41
CA HIS A 144 7.57 2.91 2.27
C HIS A 144 7.00 3.36 0.92
N GLN A 145 5.75 3.82 0.85
CA GLN A 145 5.19 4.42 -0.37
C GLN A 145 5.64 5.88 -0.47
N PRO A 146 6.40 6.25 -1.50
CA PRO A 146 7.00 7.59 -1.60
C PRO A 146 6.00 8.74 -1.42
N LEU A 147 4.83 8.66 -2.05
CA LEU A 147 3.83 9.72 -2.02
C LEU A 147 3.02 9.79 -0.71
N HIS A 148 3.16 8.78 0.18
CA HIS A 148 2.67 8.87 1.57
C HIS A 148 3.53 9.79 2.45
N LEU A 149 4.72 10.14 1.99
CA LEU A 149 5.59 11.19 2.52
C LEU A 149 5.60 12.42 1.58
N GLY A 150 4.49 12.63 0.88
CA GLY A 150 4.30 13.66 -0.13
C GLY A 150 3.94 15.04 0.47
N ASN A 151 3.45 15.91 -0.40
CA ASN A 151 3.03 17.26 -0.02
C ASN A 151 1.54 17.29 0.33
N LEU A 152 1.18 18.09 1.35
CA LEU A 152 -0.23 18.28 1.73
C LEU A 152 -1.05 18.95 0.61
N LYS A 153 -0.49 19.95 -0.09
CA LYS A 153 -1.19 20.77 -1.10
C LYS A 153 -1.77 19.95 -2.26
N ASP A 154 -1.07 18.89 -2.67
CA ASP A 154 -1.50 18.03 -3.77
C ASP A 154 -2.02 16.66 -3.27
N ARG A 155 -2.13 16.52 -1.94
CA ARG A 155 -2.59 15.29 -1.29
C ARG A 155 -1.73 14.09 -1.69
N GLY A 156 -0.39 14.25 -1.62
CA GLY A 156 0.56 13.23 -2.05
C GLY A 156 0.42 12.87 -3.54
N GLY A 157 0.25 13.85 -4.43
CA GLY A 157 0.00 13.62 -5.85
C GLY A 157 -1.43 13.17 -6.18
N GLY A 158 -2.34 13.18 -5.21
CA GLY A 158 -3.74 12.79 -5.37
C GLY A 158 -4.53 13.71 -6.30
N THR A 159 -4.11 14.97 -6.48
CA THR A 159 -4.75 15.94 -7.37
C THR A 159 -4.11 15.99 -8.76
N LEU A 160 -2.93 15.44 -8.95
CA LEU A 160 -2.23 15.40 -10.23
C LEU A 160 -2.81 14.28 -11.11
N ARG A 161 -3.22 14.62 -12.34
CA ARG A 161 -3.93 13.72 -13.25
C ARG A 161 -3.11 13.40 -14.48
N PHE A 162 -3.11 12.13 -14.87
CA PHE A 162 -2.39 11.61 -16.04
C PHE A 162 -3.26 10.63 -16.81
N LEU A 163 -3.06 10.58 -18.13
CA LEU A 163 -3.65 9.53 -18.96
C LEU A 163 -2.76 8.28 -18.89
N TYR A 164 -3.29 7.18 -18.34
CA TYR A 164 -2.58 5.93 -18.23
C TYR A 164 -3.45 4.76 -18.71
N LYS A 165 -2.97 4.01 -19.71
CA LYS A 165 -3.71 2.88 -20.31
C LYS A 165 -5.14 3.26 -20.71
N GLY A 166 -5.31 4.47 -21.32
CA GLY A 166 -6.59 4.98 -21.78
C GLY A 166 -7.56 5.48 -20.68
N LYS A 167 -7.12 5.59 -19.43
CA LYS A 167 -7.92 6.08 -18.30
C LYS A 167 -7.20 7.22 -17.59
N VAL A 168 -7.98 8.18 -17.07
CA VAL A 168 -7.43 9.23 -16.20
C VAL A 168 -7.17 8.66 -14.82
N ALA A 169 -5.94 8.78 -14.35
CA ALA A 169 -5.49 8.32 -13.04
C ALA A 169 -4.76 9.43 -12.29
N SER A 170 -4.79 9.42 -10.95
CA SER A 170 -3.94 10.31 -10.16
C SER A 170 -2.51 9.76 -10.08
N LEU A 171 -1.54 10.64 -9.87
CA LEU A 171 -0.16 10.24 -9.61
C LEU A 171 -0.10 9.29 -8.41
N HIS A 172 -0.82 9.62 -7.34
CA HIS A 172 -0.90 8.78 -6.15
C HIS A 172 -1.37 7.35 -6.48
N TYR A 173 -2.50 7.21 -7.21
CA TYR A 173 -3.00 5.89 -7.63
C TYR A 173 -1.99 5.11 -8.47
N LEU A 174 -1.25 5.80 -9.35
CA LEU A 174 -0.22 5.14 -10.16
C LEU A 174 0.85 4.52 -9.27
N TRP A 175 1.31 5.23 -8.25
CA TRP A 175 2.33 4.75 -7.33
C TRP A 175 1.79 3.75 -6.31
N ASP A 176 0.51 3.80 -5.95
CA ASP A 176 -0.11 2.80 -5.07
C ASP A 176 -0.19 1.40 -5.69
N GLY A 177 -0.29 1.33 -7.01
CA GLY A 177 -0.43 0.03 -7.65
C GLY A 177 -0.58 0.05 -9.16
N GLY A 178 -0.94 1.20 -9.75
CA GLY A 178 -1.16 1.33 -11.19
C GLY A 178 0.08 1.00 -12.02
N LEU A 179 1.27 1.31 -11.51
CA LEU A 179 2.57 1.02 -12.13
C LEU A 179 3.11 -0.38 -11.80
N ILE A 180 2.55 -1.13 -10.86
CA ILE A 180 3.07 -2.47 -10.53
C ILE A 180 3.04 -3.35 -11.77
N ASP A 181 4.18 -3.92 -12.12
CA ASP A 181 4.30 -4.93 -13.17
C ASP A 181 4.12 -6.33 -12.57
N TRP A 182 2.91 -6.84 -12.65
CA TRP A 182 2.57 -8.17 -12.16
C TRP A 182 3.14 -9.31 -13.04
N GLY A 183 3.73 -9.00 -14.20
CA GLY A 183 4.18 -9.99 -15.19
C GLY A 183 3.03 -10.73 -15.86
N GLY A 184 1.88 -10.07 -16.02
CA GLY A 184 0.64 -10.59 -16.55
C GLY A 184 -0.57 -9.80 -16.04
N GLU A 185 -1.75 -10.43 -16.01
CA GLU A 185 -2.93 -9.78 -15.40
C GLU A 185 -2.74 -9.54 -13.90
N PRO A 186 -3.20 -8.38 -13.40
CA PRO A 186 -3.19 -8.10 -11.97
C PRO A 186 -3.96 -9.18 -11.20
N PRO A 187 -3.47 -9.60 -10.03
CA PRO A 187 -4.19 -10.57 -9.22
C PRO A 187 -5.59 -10.06 -8.88
N GLN A 188 -6.61 -10.85 -9.17
CA GLN A 188 -7.99 -10.52 -8.80
C GLN A 188 -8.11 -10.55 -7.26
N VAL A 189 -8.66 -9.49 -6.69
CA VAL A 189 -9.01 -9.46 -5.27
C VAL A 189 -10.31 -10.25 -5.12
N GLY A 190 -10.22 -11.52 -4.76
CA GLY A 190 -11.38 -12.23 -4.24
C GLY A 190 -11.87 -11.48 -3.00
N VAL A 191 -13.07 -10.90 -3.07
CA VAL A 191 -13.81 -10.52 -1.86
C VAL A 191 -13.94 -11.84 -1.09
N ALA A 192 -13.40 -11.91 0.11
CA ALA A 192 -13.58 -13.08 0.96
C ALA A 192 -15.08 -13.22 1.22
N ALA A 193 -15.74 -14.05 0.41
CA ALA A 193 -17.05 -14.55 0.75
C ALA A 193 -16.84 -15.55 1.89
N ASP A 194 -17.51 -15.32 3.01
CA ASP A 194 -17.69 -16.32 4.05
C ASP A 194 -18.34 -17.55 3.42
N SER A 195 -17.55 -18.56 3.07
CA SER A 195 -18.09 -19.85 2.66
C SER A 195 -17.10 -20.97 2.93
N ASN A 196 -17.59 -21.95 3.68
CA ASN A 196 -17.00 -23.26 3.94
C ASN A 196 -16.94 -24.12 2.65
N ALA A 197 -16.03 -23.81 1.73
CA ALA A 197 -15.80 -24.66 0.56
C ALA A 197 -14.54 -25.50 0.76
N ALA A 198 -14.69 -26.80 0.66
CA ALA A 198 -13.62 -27.80 0.72
C ALA A 198 -12.59 -27.57 -0.39
N VAL A 199 -11.32 -27.46 -0.01
CA VAL A 199 -10.19 -27.24 -0.92
C VAL A 199 -9.60 -28.59 -1.33
N THR A 200 -9.70 -28.93 -2.62
CA THR A 200 -8.94 -30.05 -3.23
C THR A 200 -7.44 -29.75 -3.19
N GLN A 201 -6.67 -30.64 -2.60
CA GLN A 201 -5.22 -30.52 -2.48
C GLN A 201 -4.54 -30.81 -3.82
N THR A 202 -4.02 -29.80 -4.49
CA THR A 202 -3.06 -29.96 -5.59
C THR A 202 -1.63 -29.66 -5.08
N ARG A 203 -0.65 -30.47 -5.54
CA ARG A 203 0.77 -30.38 -5.13
C ARG A 203 1.35 -29.00 -5.49
N PRO A 204 2.05 -28.31 -4.57
CA PRO A 204 2.59 -26.98 -4.80
C PRO A 204 3.74 -26.97 -5.83
N PRO A 205 3.91 -25.90 -6.65
CA PRO A 205 5.06 -25.73 -7.54
C PRO A 205 6.39 -25.61 -6.77
N LYS A 206 7.52 -26.00 -7.40
CA LYS A 206 8.87 -25.97 -6.78
C LYS A 206 9.30 -24.60 -6.21
N ALA A 207 8.76 -23.48 -6.73
CA ALA A 207 9.02 -22.12 -6.21
C ALA A 207 8.50 -21.89 -4.77
N TRP A 208 7.75 -22.82 -4.20
CA TRP A 208 7.17 -22.71 -2.86
C TRP A 208 8.11 -23.15 -1.73
N SER A 209 9.25 -23.74 -2.07
CA SER A 209 10.28 -24.09 -1.09
C SER A 209 10.96 -22.87 -0.43
N LEU A 210 10.79 -21.68 -1.02
CA LEU A 210 11.27 -20.41 -0.48
C LEU A 210 10.35 -19.83 0.62
N PHE A 211 9.14 -20.37 0.77
CA PHE A 211 8.20 -19.94 1.81
C PHE A 211 7.90 -21.09 2.77
N PRO A 212 7.85 -20.81 4.09
CA PRO A 212 7.50 -21.81 5.08
C PRO A 212 6.10 -22.39 4.88
N ALA A 213 5.85 -23.60 5.39
CA ALA A 213 4.59 -24.36 5.22
C ALA A 213 3.32 -23.58 5.64
N GLY A 214 3.43 -22.61 6.57
CA GLY A 214 2.32 -21.74 6.99
C GLY A 214 1.79 -20.84 5.88
N VAL A 215 2.65 -20.35 4.98
CA VAL A 215 2.27 -19.50 3.83
C VAL A 215 1.46 -20.29 2.79
N ALA A 216 1.66 -21.59 2.69
CA ALA A 216 0.89 -22.46 1.80
C ALA A 216 -0.60 -22.54 2.16
N ARG A 217 -1.00 -22.20 3.41
CA ARG A 217 -2.41 -22.14 3.84
C ARG A 217 -3.09 -20.82 3.46
N SER A 218 -2.32 -19.75 3.17
CA SER A 218 -2.82 -18.43 2.75
C SER A 218 -3.36 -18.40 1.30
N ARG A 219 -3.72 -19.53 0.71
CA ARG A 219 -4.30 -19.62 -0.65
C ARG A 219 -5.56 -18.77 -0.87
N ARG A 220 -6.20 -18.31 0.21
CA ARG A 220 -7.45 -17.53 0.13
C ARG A 220 -7.25 -16.06 -0.24
N VAL A 221 -6.05 -15.49 -0.03
CA VAL A 221 -5.87 -14.03 -0.01
C VAL A 221 -5.11 -13.46 -1.22
N GLY A 222 -4.44 -14.27 -2.01
CA GLY A 222 -3.57 -13.67 -3.04
C GLY A 222 -3.46 -14.38 -4.37
N GLY A 223 -3.96 -15.57 -4.49
CA GLY A 223 -3.76 -16.37 -5.69
C GLY A 223 -2.28 -16.70 -5.98
N ALA A 224 -2.05 -17.61 -6.93
CA ALA A 224 -0.69 -18.04 -7.31
C ALA A 224 0.19 -16.89 -7.84
N SER A 225 -0.41 -15.84 -8.42
CA SER A 225 0.31 -14.69 -8.99
C SER A 225 0.95 -13.79 -7.91
N LEU A 226 0.25 -13.52 -6.78
CA LEU A 226 0.84 -12.73 -5.68
C LEU A 226 2.01 -13.44 -5.01
N LEU A 227 1.86 -14.74 -4.74
CA LEU A 227 2.94 -15.54 -4.19
C LEU A 227 4.16 -15.57 -5.13
N LYS A 228 3.93 -15.74 -6.43
CA LYS A 228 4.98 -15.74 -7.45
C LYS A 228 5.70 -14.39 -7.53
N TYR A 229 4.93 -13.29 -7.43
CA TYR A 229 5.49 -11.95 -7.43
C TYR A 229 6.32 -11.68 -6.18
N ALA A 230 5.80 -11.98 -4.99
CA ALA A 230 6.53 -11.84 -3.73
C ALA A 230 7.81 -12.70 -3.72
N ALA A 231 7.76 -13.96 -4.21
CA ALA A 231 8.91 -14.83 -4.34
C ALA A 231 9.97 -14.25 -5.28
N ARG A 232 9.55 -13.67 -6.42
CA ARG A 232 10.45 -13.00 -7.38
C ARG A 232 11.18 -11.82 -6.76
N LEU A 233 10.49 -11.00 -5.97
CA LEU A 233 11.09 -9.87 -5.27
C LEU A 233 12.06 -10.35 -4.20
N ASN A 234 11.61 -11.26 -3.34
CA ASN A 234 12.41 -11.80 -2.24
C ASN A 234 13.67 -12.53 -2.70
N GLY A 235 13.59 -13.28 -3.81
CA GLY A 235 14.72 -14.02 -4.37
C GLY A 235 15.83 -13.15 -4.98
N ARG A 236 15.65 -11.83 -5.03
CA ARG A 236 16.65 -10.87 -5.50
C ARG A 236 17.39 -10.15 -4.36
N VAL A 237 16.94 -10.37 -3.13
CA VAL A 237 17.51 -9.70 -1.95
C VAL A 237 18.74 -10.47 -1.48
N SER A 238 19.86 -9.79 -1.37
CA SER A 238 21.09 -10.32 -0.80
C SER A 238 21.06 -10.24 0.74
N GLU A 239 21.86 -11.07 1.41
CA GLU A 239 22.04 -11.02 2.87
C GLU A 239 22.58 -9.66 3.33
N VAL A 240 23.43 -9.02 2.52
CA VAL A 240 23.95 -7.68 2.80
C VAL A 240 22.84 -6.63 2.79
N GLU A 241 21.91 -6.70 1.83
CA GLU A 241 20.75 -5.79 1.79
C GLU A 241 19.83 -6.03 3.00
N VAL A 242 19.54 -7.28 3.34
CA VAL A 242 18.75 -7.61 4.55
C VAL A 242 19.39 -6.99 5.78
N SER A 243 20.70 -7.19 5.98
CA SER A 243 21.44 -6.65 7.10
C SER A 243 21.41 -5.13 7.12
N THR A 244 21.69 -4.47 5.98
CA THR A 244 21.70 -3.01 5.86
C THR A 244 20.32 -2.41 6.15
N TRP A 245 19.26 -2.97 5.57
CA TRP A 245 17.90 -2.45 5.78
C TRP A 245 17.41 -2.66 7.21
N SER A 246 17.85 -3.70 7.88
CA SER A 246 17.51 -4.01 9.28
C SER A 246 18.09 -3.00 10.28
N LEU A 247 19.14 -2.26 9.93
CA LEU A 247 19.75 -1.26 10.80
C LEU A 247 19.04 0.11 10.75
N SER A 248 18.12 0.32 9.82
CA SER A 248 17.46 1.61 9.61
C SER A 248 16.24 1.81 10.52
N THR A 249 16.00 3.06 10.87
CA THR A 249 14.89 3.50 11.72
C THR A 249 13.65 3.90 10.92
N VAL A 250 12.51 4.07 11.59
CA VAL A 250 11.28 4.59 10.96
C VAL A 250 11.51 5.96 10.34
N SER A 251 12.30 6.82 10.97
CA SER A 251 12.68 8.14 10.42
C SER A 251 13.52 8.01 9.14
N ASP A 252 14.43 7.03 9.08
CA ASP A 252 15.19 6.74 7.85
C ASP A 252 14.25 6.29 6.73
N TRP A 253 13.27 5.40 7.03
CA TRP A 253 12.29 4.94 6.05
C TRP A 253 11.46 6.09 5.48
N ALA A 254 11.05 7.03 6.36
CA ALA A 254 10.34 8.24 5.98
C ALA A 254 11.21 9.14 5.08
N ASN A 255 12.46 9.37 5.45
CA ASN A 255 13.40 10.20 4.69
C ASN A 255 13.71 9.60 3.31
N GLU A 256 13.89 8.28 3.22
CA GLU A 256 14.05 7.57 1.95
C GLU A 256 12.82 7.76 1.06
N SER A 257 11.62 7.56 1.61
CA SER A 257 10.36 7.72 0.87
C SER A 257 10.18 9.17 0.41
N ARG A 258 10.47 10.16 1.27
CA ARG A 258 10.43 11.58 0.91
C ARG A 258 11.41 11.91 -0.22
N SER A 259 12.63 11.42 -0.13
CA SER A 259 13.64 11.63 -1.18
C SER A 259 13.19 11.04 -2.53
N LEU A 260 12.61 9.83 -2.52
CA LEU A 260 12.06 9.20 -3.72
C LEU A 260 10.82 9.93 -4.25
N ALA A 261 9.96 10.46 -3.37
CA ALA A 261 8.84 11.28 -3.79
C ALA A 261 9.32 12.48 -4.60
N LEU A 262 10.28 13.25 -4.07
CA LEU A 262 10.76 14.48 -4.70
C LEU A 262 11.59 14.22 -5.96
N LYS A 263 12.49 13.23 -5.92
CA LYS A 263 13.43 12.98 -7.03
C LYS A 263 12.80 12.20 -8.18
N GLU A 264 11.84 11.34 -7.88
CA GLU A 264 11.35 10.34 -8.81
C GLU A 264 9.85 10.47 -9.07
N ALA A 265 9.02 10.39 -8.01
CA ALA A 265 7.57 10.34 -8.20
C ALA A 265 7.00 11.65 -8.74
N TYR A 266 7.42 12.80 -8.20
CA TYR A 266 7.02 14.12 -8.69
C TYR A 266 7.80 14.58 -9.93
N ASN A 267 8.89 13.91 -10.29
CA ASN A 267 9.67 14.22 -11.48
C ASN A 267 9.04 13.59 -12.73
N VAL A 268 7.83 14.03 -13.03
CA VAL A 268 7.00 13.55 -14.13
C VAL A 268 6.60 14.73 -15.02
N ASP A 269 6.69 14.56 -16.34
CA ASP A 269 6.20 15.55 -17.29
C ASP A 269 4.69 15.69 -17.17
N LYS A 270 4.20 16.96 -17.20
CA LYS A 270 2.78 17.26 -16.94
C LYS A 270 1.82 16.60 -17.93
N ASP A 271 2.28 16.32 -19.14
CA ASP A 271 1.44 15.88 -20.25
C ASP A 271 1.64 14.41 -20.63
N ASP A 272 2.70 13.74 -20.19
CA ASP A 272 2.97 12.36 -20.59
C ASP A 272 3.73 11.54 -19.52
N LEU A 273 3.24 10.33 -19.30
CA LEU A 273 3.94 9.29 -18.57
C LEU A 273 4.89 8.55 -19.51
N SER A 274 6.10 9.04 -19.66
CA SER A 274 7.08 8.40 -20.53
C SER A 274 7.34 6.93 -20.14
N LYS A 275 7.70 6.10 -21.12
CA LYS A 275 8.09 4.70 -20.86
C LYS A 275 9.24 4.61 -19.86
N ALA A 276 10.16 5.58 -19.90
CA ALA A 276 11.28 5.65 -18.96
C ALA A 276 10.82 5.91 -17.53
N TYR A 277 9.88 6.87 -17.34
CA TYR A 277 9.27 7.15 -16.04
C TYR A 277 8.54 5.93 -15.49
N ILE A 278 7.71 5.28 -16.30
CA ILE A 278 6.96 4.08 -15.91
C ILE A 278 7.93 2.98 -15.45
N LYS A 279 8.98 2.69 -16.25
CA LYS A 279 9.97 1.67 -15.91
C LYS A 279 10.71 2.01 -14.61
N ARG A 280 11.15 3.25 -14.44
CA ARG A 280 11.81 3.71 -13.24
C ARG A 280 10.90 3.61 -12.02
N GLY A 281 9.63 4.01 -12.14
CA GLY A 281 8.61 3.86 -11.09
C GLY A 281 8.43 2.39 -10.68
N GLN A 282 8.38 1.46 -11.64
CA GLN A 282 8.29 0.02 -11.37
C GLN A 282 9.49 -0.52 -10.58
N GLU A 283 10.70 -0.10 -10.94
CA GLU A 283 11.93 -0.48 -10.24
C GLU A 283 11.90 -0.01 -8.77
N ILE A 284 11.51 1.24 -8.55
CA ILE A 284 11.39 1.83 -7.20
C ILE A 284 10.30 1.14 -6.40
N ILE A 285 9.13 0.92 -6.98
CA ILE A 285 8.03 0.21 -6.32
C ILE A 285 8.48 -1.18 -5.87
N ASN A 286 9.15 -1.95 -6.75
CA ASN A 286 9.69 -3.26 -6.42
C ASN A 286 10.65 -3.19 -5.22
N LEU A 287 11.58 -2.23 -5.23
CA LEU A 287 12.51 -2.00 -4.15
C LEU A 287 11.80 -1.68 -2.83
N ARG A 288 10.85 -0.72 -2.87
CA ARG A 288 10.15 -0.28 -1.65
C ARG A 288 9.24 -1.35 -1.05
N LEU A 289 8.56 -2.14 -1.87
CA LEU A 289 7.78 -3.30 -1.41
C LEU A 289 8.68 -4.34 -0.71
N THR A 290 9.87 -4.56 -1.25
CA THR A 290 10.84 -5.52 -0.71
C THR A 290 11.41 -5.02 0.62
N GLN A 291 11.87 -3.77 0.66
CA GLN A 291 12.36 -3.12 1.90
C GLN A 291 11.31 -3.14 3.00
N ALA A 292 10.05 -2.80 2.67
CA ALA A 292 8.96 -2.82 3.63
C ALA A 292 8.76 -4.22 4.24
N GLY A 293 8.78 -5.28 3.43
CA GLY A 293 8.64 -6.65 3.92
C GLY A 293 9.78 -7.09 4.82
N VAL A 294 11.03 -6.83 4.44
CA VAL A 294 12.22 -7.16 5.25
C VAL A 294 12.21 -6.38 6.57
N ARG A 295 11.95 -5.08 6.51
CA ARG A 295 11.92 -4.19 7.68
C ARG A 295 10.78 -4.51 8.64
N LEU A 296 9.60 -4.87 8.11
CA LEU A 296 8.47 -5.35 8.93
C LEU A 296 8.86 -6.62 9.70
N ALA A 297 9.46 -7.59 9.03
CA ALA A 297 9.92 -8.80 9.69
C ALA A 297 10.99 -8.52 10.74
N HIS A 298 11.96 -7.66 10.43
CA HIS A 298 13.00 -7.27 11.39
C HIS A 298 12.39 -6.59 12.63
N LEU A 299 11.49 -5.63 12.44
CA LEU A 299 10.77 -4.95 13.54
C LEU A 299 10.08 -5.99 14.44
N LEU A 300 9.27 -6.88 13.84
CA LEU A 300 8.52 -7.88 14.60
C LEU A 300 9.45 -8.90 15.27
N ASN A 301 10.51 -9.34 14.60
CA ASN A 301 11.53 -10.22 15.19
C ASN A 301 12.22 -9.57 16.39
N THR A 302 12.46 -8.25 16.33
CA THR A 302 13.11 -7.52 17.43
C THR A 302 12.19 -7.35 18.63
N ILE A 303 10.94 -6.95 18.41
CA ILE A 303 10.04 -6.59 19.50
C ILE A 303 9.27 -7.78 20.09
N LEU A 304 9.19 -8.91 19.38
CA LEU A 304 8.48 -10.11 19.84
C LEU A 304 9.40 -11.25 20.28
N THR A 305 10.72 -11.12 20.13
CA THR A 305 11.68 -12.08 20.71
C THR A 305 11.98 -11.65 22.15
N PHE A 306 11.67 -12.49 23.13
CA PHE A 306 11.91 -12.30 24.57
C PHE A 306 12.87 -13.37 25.09
#